data_9ed2a66931e6ae9a1c73451895b754f8
#
_entry.id   9ed2a66931e6ae9a1c73451895b754f8
#
_cell.length_a   1.000
_cell.length_b   1.000
_cell.length_c   1.000
_cell.angle_alpha   90.00
_cell.angle_beta   90.00
_cell.angle_gamma   90.00
#
_symmetry.space_group_name_H-M   'P 1'
#
loop_
_entity.id
_entity.type
_entity.pdbx_description
1 polymer ?
#
loop_
_entity_poly.entity_id
_entity_poly.type
_entity_poly.pdbx_seq_one_letter_code
_entity_poly.pdbx_strand_id
1 'polypeptide(L)'
;MKGKICTKCGCEKPISYFHKMRDTKRSDCKECRNSYLREWSRKNPEKKREQKYRTRYGITLKQYEELLALQNHTCAICGKGEHVRKNDKYFLVDHCHKTGEVRGLLCHRCNQAIAQLNEDPSSSLRLIKYIFLHKIKEKEYADSFFAGYMNAVSSMLNAKPNTFEINNE
;
A
#
# COMPACT_ATOMS: atom_id res chain seq x y z
N MET A 1 25.53 13.33 34.52
CA MET A 1 24.67 12.36 33.79
C MET A 1 25.51 11.14 33.44
N LYS A 2 25.01 9.91 33.65
CA LYS A 2 25.79 8.70 33.30
C LYS A 2 25.95 8.59 31.79
N GLY A 3 27.18 8.68 31.29
CA GLY A 3 27.54 8.44 29.89
C GLY A 3 27.69 6.94 29.61
N LYS A 4 27.57 6.57 28.33
CA LYS A 4 27.85 5.22 27.81
C LYS A 4 28.71 5.33 26.56
N ILE A 5 29.75 4.51 26.48
CA ILE A 5 30.63 4.45 25.30
C ILE A 5 29.96 3.61 24.21
N CYS A 6 29.87 4.18 23.00
CA CYS A 6 29.41 3.49 21.83
C CYS A 6 30.47 2.52 21.30
N THR A 7 30.14 1.23 21.16
CA THR A 7 31.06 0.20 20.65
C THR A 7 31.42 0.36 19.17
N LYS A 8 30.71 1.19 18.42
CA LYS A 8 30.99 1.42 16.99
C LYS A 8 31.80 2.64 16.68
N CYS A 9 31.59 3.76 17.36
CA CYS A 9 32.36 4.99 17.13
C CYS A 9 33.32 5.35 18.27
N GLY A 10 33.29 4.60 19.39
CA GLY A 10 34.15 4.87 20.55
C GLY A 10 33.79 6.12 21.38
N CYS A 11 32.80 6.89 20.93
CA CYS A 11 32.40 8.12 21.61
C CYS A 11 31.56 7.85 22.85
N GLU A 12 31.81 8.55 23.93
CA GLU A 12 30.94 8.60 25.09
C GLU A 12 29.74 9.51 24.77
N LYS A 13 28.54 9.03 25.03
CA LYS A 13 27.29 9.76 24.78
C LYS A 13 26.29 9.54 25.93
N PRO A 14 25.39 10.49 26.18
CA PRO A 14 24.31 10.31 27.15
C PRO A 14 23.50 9.03 26.85
N ILE A 15 23.00 8.37 27.86
CA ILE A 15 22.28 7.08 27.74
C ILE A 15 21.03 7.17 26.88
N SER A 16 20.44 8.36 26.72
CA SER A 16 19.31 8.68 25.82
C SER A 16 19.65 8.51 24.33
N TYR A 17 20.93 8.55 23.96
CA TYR A 17 21.41 8.33 22.59
C TYR A 17 21.51 6.85 22.19
N PHE A 18 21.11 5.95 23.09
CA PHE A 18 21.07 4.52 22.82
C PHE A 18 19.63 4.00 22.83
N HIS A 19 19.29 3.16 21.85
CA HIS A 19 17.97 2.50 21.82
C HIS A 19 17.83 1.55 23.01
N LYS A 20 16.61 1.46 23.57
CA LYS A 20 16.25 0.45 24.55
C LYS A 20 16.22 -0.93 23.88
N MET A 21 16.74 -1.95 24.58
CA MET A 21 16.70 -3.33 24.15
C MET A 21 16.35 -4.20 25.38
N ARG A 22 15.10 -4.59 25.50
CA ARG A 22 14.54 -5.20 26.72
C ARG A 22 14.86 -4.33 27.94
N ASP A 23 15.56 -4.85 28.93
CA ASP A 23 15.91 -4.14 30.18
C ASP A 23 17.19 -3.32 30.10
N THR A 24 17.87 -3.36 28.97
CA THR A 24 19.16 -2.69 28.75
C THR A 24 19.12 -1.67 27.62
N LYS A 25 20.25 -1.00 27.39
CA LYS A 25 20.48 -0.14 26.22
C LYS A 25 21.44 -0.84 25.26
N ARG A 26 21.21 -0.70 23.96
CA ARG A 26 22.10 -1.22 22.92
C ARG A 26 23.54 -0.73 23.14
N SER A 27 24.49 -1.51 22.63
CA SER A 27 25.91 -1.16 22.68
C SER A 27 26.32 -0.08 21.67
N ASP A 28 25.59 -0.01 20.54
CA ASP A 28 25.77 1.00 19.48
C ASP A 28 24.83 2.21 19.70
N CYS A 29 25.32 3.43 19.46
CA CYS A 29 24.48 4.63 19.53
C CYS A 29 23.50 4.71 18.36
N LYS A 30 22.45 5.53 18.52
CA LYS A 30 21.40 5.72 17.51
C LYS A 30 21.95 6.12 16.14
N GLU A 31 22.94 7.00 16.09
CA GLU A 31 23.55 7.46 14.84
C GLU A 31 24.27 6.32 14.12
N CYS A 32 25.15 5.58 14.81
CA CYS A 32 25.83 4.43 14.23
C CYS A 32 24.86 3.36 13.77
N ARG A 33 23.80 3.11 14.54
CA ARG A 33 22.74 2.18 14.17
C ARG A 33 21.98 2.64 12.93
N ASN A 34 21.60 3.90 12.87
CA ASN A 34 20.89 4.46 11.72
C ASN A 34 21.76 4.46 10.45
N SER A 35 23.05 4.76 10.57
CA SER A 35 24.00 4.67 9.47
C SER A 35 24.10 3.24 8.94
N TYR A 36 24.28 2.26 9.84
CA TYR A 36 24.27 0.84 9.46
C TYR A 36 22.97 0.43 8.75
N LEU A 37 21.81 0.82 9.29
CA LEU A 37 20.51 0.46 8.70
C LEU A 37 20.29 1.11 7.32
N ARG A 38 20.77 2.34 7.11
CA ARG A 38 20.73 3.00 5.79
C ARG A 38 21.60 2.24 4.78
N GLU A 39 22.81 1.90 5.16
CA GLU A 39 23.73 1.15 4.30
C GLU A 39 23.18 -0.25 3.99
N TRP A 40 22.72 -0.96 5.00
CA TRP A 40 22.10 -2.28 4.83
C TRP A 40 20.89 -2.21 3.88
N SER A 41 20.01 -1.20 4.05
CA SER A 41 18.84 -0.99 3.20
C SER A 41 19.23 -0.69 1.75
N ARG A 42 20.33 0.03 1.54
CA ARG A 42 20.86 0.33 0.21
C ARG A 42 21.41 -0.92 -0.47
N LYS A 43 22.09 -1.77 0.29
CA LYS A 43 22.68 -3.04 -0.20
C LYS A 43 21.65 -4.16 -0.36
N ASN A 44 20.51 -4.09 0.35
CA ASN A 44 19.51 -5.16 0.38
C ASN A 44 18.08 -4.63 0.09
N PRO A 45 17.83 -4.02 -1.09
CA PRO A 45 16.54 -3.41 -1.39
C PRO A 45 15.39 -4.42 -1.40
N GLU A 46 15.63 -5.63 -1.93
CA GLU A 46 14.61 -6.69 -1.99
C GLU A 46 14.26 -7.23 -0.61
N LYS A 47 15.26 -7.52 0.23
CA LYS A 47 14.99 -7.97 1.61
C LYS A 47 14.22 -6.93 2.41
N LYS A 48 14.50 -5.64 2.18
CA LYS A 48 13.74 -4.55 2.80
C LYS A 48 12.30 -4.50 2.28
N ARG A 49 12.09 -4.74 0.97
CA ARG A 49 10.77 -4.80 0.35
C ARG A 49 9.97 -5.98 0.90
N GLU A 50 10.58 -7.17 0.93
CA GLU A 50 10.02 -8.37 1.53
C GLU A 50 9.59 -8.15 2.98
N GLN A 51 10.49 -7.62 3.80
CA GLN A 51 10.16 -7.31 5.19
C GLN A 51 8.99 -6.34 5.31
N LYS A 52 8.95 -5.28 4.47
CA LYS A 52 7.85 -4.33 4.44
C LYS A 52 6.52 -5.01 4.09
N TYR A 53 6.51 -5.89 3.09
CA TYR A 53 5.29 -6.56 2.66
C TYR A 53 4.78 -7.54 3.73
N ARG A 54 5.65 -8.33 4.33
CA ARG A 54 5.29 -9.23 5.43
C ARG A 54 4.75 -8.48 6.65
N THR A 55 5.43 -7.39 7.07
CA THR A 55 5.04 -6.69 8.30
C THR A 55 3.81 -5.80 8.15
N ARG A 56 3.55 -5.26 6.95
CA ARG A 56 2.43 -4.34 6.74
C ARG A 56 1.18 -5.01 6.19
N TYR A 57 1.37 -6.02 5.34
CA TYR A 57 0.28 -6.59 4.55
C TYR A 57 0.14 -8.10 4.72
N GLY A 58 1.04 -8.75 5.48
CA GLY A 58 1.02 -10.19 5.68
C GLY A 58 1.38 -11.01 4.43
N ILE A 59 1.87 -10.39 3.35
CA ILE A 59 2.22 -11.06 2.10
C ILE A 59 3.72 -11.13 1.88
N THR A 60 4.17 -12.14 1.16
CA THR A 60 5.54 -12.29 0.68
C THR A 60 5.78 -11.49 -0.60
N LEU A 61 7.05 -11.32 -0.96
CA LEU A 61 7.41 -10.75 -2.25
C LEU A 61 6.90 -11.61 -3.41
N LYS A 62 6.95 -12.93 -3.28
CA LYS A 62 6.43 -13.88 -4.26
C LYS A 62 4.93 -13.67 -4.49
N GLN A 63 4.13 -13.57 -3.44
CA GLN A 63 2.70 -13.29 -3.53
C GLN A 63 2.40 -11.92 -4.15
N TYR A 64 3.26 -10.91 -3.91
CA TYR A 64 3.16 -9.63 -4.61
C TYR A 64 3.39 -9.78 -6.12
N GLU A 65 4.41 -10.53 -6.53
CA GLU A 65 4.71 -10.77 -7.95
C GLU A 65 3.61 -11.59 -8.64
N GLU A 66 3.05 -12.58 -7.97
CA GLU A 66 1.89 -13.36 -8.44
C GLU A 66 0.66 -12.46 -8.64
N LEU A 67 0.37 -11.59 -7.68
CA LEU A 67 -0.72 -10.62 -7.78
C LEU A 67 -0.50 -9.64 -8.94
N LEU A 68 0.74 -9.19 -9.14
CA LEU A 68 1.12 -8.32 -10.24
C LEU A 68 0.92 -9.01 -11.60
N ALA A 69 1.30 -10.28 -11.71
CA ALA A 69 1.09 -11.09 -12.91
C ALA A 69 -0.40 -11.28 -13.21
N LEU A 70 -1.22 -11.60 -12.20
CA LEU A 70 -2.68 -11.71 -12.34
C LEU A 70 -3.33 -10.42 -12.83
N GLN A 71 -2.75 -9.26 -12.51
CA GLN A 71 -3.21 -7.96 -12.97
C GLN A 71 -2.58 -7.55 -14.33
N ASN A 72 -1.91 -8.46 -15.04
CA ASN A 72 -1.20 -8.16 -16.29
C ASN A 72 -0.23 -6.97 -16.15
N HIS A 73 0.44 -6.86 -15.01
CA HIS A 73 1.37 -5.77 -14.68
C HIS A 73 0.75 -4.37 -14.75
N THR A 74 -0.55 -4.26 -14.48
CA THR A 74 -1.30 -3.00 -14.52
C THR A 74 -1.96 -2.68 -13.17
N CYS A 75 -2.37 -1.41 -13.01
CA CYS A 75 -3.19 -0.99 -11.87
C CYS A 75 -4.58 -1.63 -11.94
N ALA A 76 -5.05 -2.27 -10.88
CA ALA A 76 -6.35 -2.94 -10.84
C ALA A 76 -7.55 -2.02 -11.11
N ILE A 77 -7.41 -0.70 -10.96
CA ILE A 77 -8.50 0.26 -11.18
C ILE A 77 -8.41 0.90 -12.57
N CYS A 78 -7.28 1.52 -12.92
CA CYS A 78 -7.19 2.30 -14.15
C CYS A 78 -6.56 1.55 -15.33
N GLY A 79 -6.11 0.31 -15.14
CA GLY A 79 -5.50 -0.52 -16.18
C GLY A 79 -4.15 -0.02 -16.73
N LYS A 80 -3.58 1.05 -16.16
CA LYS A 80 -2.29 1.59 -16.64
C LYS A 80 -1.13 0.78 -16.08
N GLY A 81 -0.18 0.41 -16.96
CA GLY A 81 1.07 -0.26 -16.59
C GLY A 81 2.14 0.70 -16.07
N GLU A 82 1.99 2.00 -16.31
CA GLU A 82 2.96 2.99 -15.91
C GLU A 82 2.71 3.49 -14.49
N HIS A 83 3.79 3.63 -13.72
CA HIS A 83 3.76 4.29 -12.42
C HIS A 83 3.60 5.80 -12.63
N VAL A 84 2.61 6.37 -11.95
CA VAL A 84 2.20 7.77 -12.15
C VAL A 84 3.23 8.77 -11.63
N ARG A 85 4.13 8.35 -10.75
CA ARG A 85 5.24 9.19 -10.27
C ARG A 85 6.57 8.66 -10.82
N LYS A 86 7.39 9.58 -11.32
CA LYS A 86 8.74 9.29 -11.86
C LYS A 86 9.63 8.46 -10.90
N ASN A 87 9.34 8.49 -9.60
CA ASN A 87 10.08 7.79 -8.57
C ASN A 87 9.39 6.52 -8.03
N ASP A 88 8.17 6.22 -8.47
CA ASP A 88 7.46 5.02 -8.04
C ASP A 88 7.96 3.82 -8.87
N LYS A 89 8.70 2.93 -8.24
CA LYS A 89 9.21 1.72 -8.87
C LYS A 89 8.22 0.56 -8.85
N TYR A 90 7.16 0.63 -8.02
CA TYR A 90 6.25 -0.47 -7.74
C TYR A 90 4.85 0.03 -7.49
N PHE A 91 3.86 -0.78 -7.85
CA PHE A 91 2.48 -0.54 -7.44
C PHE A 91 2.34 -0.64 -5.92
N LEU A 92 1.39 0.10 -5.36
CA LEU A 92 1.06 0.05 -3.94
C LEU A 92 0.15 -1.14 -3.67
N VAL A 93 0.41 -1.84 -2.57
CA VAL A 93 -0.49 -2.88 -2.08
C VAL A 93 -1.71 -2.17 -1.46
N ASP A 94 -2.86 -2.39 -2.06
CA ASP A 94 -4.15 -1.94 -1.55
C ASP A 94 -4.73 -3.01 -0.62
N HIS A 95 -5.29 -2.58 0.50
CA HIS A 95 -5.84 -3.48 1.51
C HIS A 95 -7.01 -2.83 2.24
N CYS A 96 -7.91 -3.62 2.75
CA CYS A 96 -9.02 -3.15 3.58
C CYS A 96 -8.49 -2.65 4.93
N HIS A 97 -8.76 -1.40 5.29
CA HIS A 97 -8.29 -0.84 6.56
C HIS A 97 -9.00 -1.44 7.80
N LYS A 98 -10.14 -2.11 7.60
CA LYS A 98 -10.88 -2.79 8.69
C LYS A 98 -10.40 -4.21 8.92
N THR A 99 -10.18 -4.98 7.84
CA THR A 99 -9.83 -6.41 7.91
C THR A 99 -8.34 -6.67 7.72
N GLY A 100 -7.60 -5.75 7.08
CA GLY A 100 -6.21 -5.95 6.65
C GLY A 100 -6.07 -6.78 5.38
N GLU A 101 -7.17 -7.26 4.81
CA GLU A 101 -7.18 -8.10 3.61
C GLU A 101 -6.63 -7.34 2.39
N VAL A 102 -5.69 -7.96 1.68
CA VAL A 102 -5.12 -7.40 0.44
C VAL A 102 -6.11 -7.57 -0.70
N ARG A 103 -6.44 -6.47 -1.36
CA ARG A 103 -7.42 -6.40 -2.45
C ARG A 103 -6.77 -6.39 -3.84
N GLY A 104 -5.57 -5.83 -3.95
CA GLY A 104 -4.89 -5.72 -5.22
C GLY A 104 -3.72 -4.74 -5.21
N LEU A 105 -3.19 -4.46 -6.39
CA LEU A 105 -2.09 -3.53 -6.60
C LEU A 105 -2.57 -2.30 -7.37
N LEU A 106 -2.30 -1.12 -6.83
CA LEU A 106 -2.77 0.13 -7.36
C LEU A 106 -1.63 1.11 -7.66
N CYS A 107 -1.82 1.93 -8.69
CA CYS A 107 -0.99 3.13 -8.83
C CYS A 107 -1.32 4.13 -7.72
N HIS A 108 -0.39 5.04 -7.47
CA HIS A 108 -0.53 6.03 -6.38
C HIS A 108 -1.82 6.85 -6.48
N ARG A 109 -2.23 7.27 -7.68
CA ARG A 109 -3.45 8.06 -7.88
C ARG A 109 -4.71 7.29 -7.50
N CYS A 110 -4.82 6.05 -7.95
CA CYS A 110 -5.99 5.22 -7.64
C CYS A 110 -6.06 4.90 -6.15
N ASN A 111 -4.93 4.58 -5.52
CA ASN A 111 -4.87 4.35 -4.08
C ASN A 111 -5.28 5.59 -3.26
N GLN A 112 -4.83 6.79 -3.69
CA GLN A 112 -5.27 8.04 -3.06
C GLN A 112 -6.76 8.32 -3.27
N ALA A 113 -7.31 8.05 -4.46
CA ALA A 113 -8.72 8.26 -4.75
C ALA A 113 -9.63 7.43 -3.83
N ILE A 114 -9.30 6.14 -3.62
CA ILE A 114 -10.03 5.28 -2.67
C ILE A 114 -9.96 5.85 -1.26
N ALA A 115 -8.77 6.25 -0.81
CA ALA A 115 -8.58 6.81 0.53
C ALA A 115 -9.39 8.10 0.74
N GLN A 116 -9.45 8.99 -0.28
CA GLN A 116 -10.24 10.22 -0.21
C GLN A 116 -11.76 9.97 -0.16
N LEU A 117 -12.21 8.85 -0.71
CA LEU A 117 -13.61 8.42 -0.66
C LEU A 117 -13.91 7.61 0.61
N ASN A 118 -12.96 7.50 1.56
CA ASN A 118 -13.06 6.71 2.78
C ASN A 118 -13.44 5.24 2.55
N GLU A 119 -13.08 4.69 1.40
CA GLU A 119 -13.46 3.33 0.95
C GLU A 119 -15.00 3.12 0.95
N ASP A 120 -15.78 4.20 0.86
CA ASP A 120 -17.24 4.13 0.87
C ASP A 120 -17.81 3.98 -0.56
N PRO A 121 -18.44 2.84 -0.88
CA PRO A 121 -19.04 2.63 -2.20
C PRO A 121 -20.11 3.67 -2.55
N SER A 122 -20.88 4.15 -1.58
CA SER A 122 -21.93 5.15 -1.80
C SER A 122 -21.36 6.49 -2.24
N SER A 123 -20.24 6.91 -1.65
CA SER A 123 -19.52 8.12 -2.06
C SER A 123 -18.94 7.97 -3.46
N SER A 124 -18.41 6.78 -3.78
CA SER A 124 -17.91 6.48 -5.13
C SER A 124 -19.01 6.56 -6.18
N LEU A 125 -20.18 6.02 -5.89
CA LEU A 125 -21.34 6.10 -6.79
C LEU A 125 -21.84 7.53 -6.98
N ARG A 126 -21.88 8.34 -5.90
CA ARG A 126 -22.23 9.76 -6.00
C ARG A 126 -21.23 10.55 -6.86
N LEU A 127 -19.94 10.25 -6.74
CA LEU A 127 -18.90 10.85 -7.57
C LEU A 127 -19.09 10.48 -9.05
N ILE A 128 -19.34 9.22 -9.35
CA ILE A 128 -19.62 8.76 -10.71
C ILE A 128 -20.83 9.51 -11.28
N LYS A 129 -21.96 9.52 -10.54
CA LYS A 129 -23.17 10.23 -10.94
C LYS A 129 -22.90 11.71 -11.22
N TYR A 130 -22.16 12.39 -10.35
CA TYR A 130 -21.79 13.80 -10.52
C TYR A 130 -21.00 14.02 -11.82
N ILE A 131 -19.98 13.21 -12.08
CA ILE A 131 -19.17 13.31 -13.29
C ILE A 131 -20.03 13.10 -14.54
N PHE A 132 -20.90 12.09 -14.55
CA PHE A 132 -21.78 11.79 -15.68
C PHE A 132 -22.73 12.93 -15.99
N LEU A 133 -23.41 13.47 -14.99
CA LEU A 133 -24.36 14.57 -15.17
C LEU A 133 -23.73 15.83 -15.76
N HIS A 134 -22.44 16.06 -15.53
CA HIS A 134 -21.73 17.22 -16.04
C HIS A 134 -20.94 16.96 -17.34
N LYS A 135 -20.64 15.72 -17.67
CA LYS A 135 -19.92 15.33 -18.89
C LYS A 135 -20.85 15.02 -20.06
N ILE A 136 -22.05 14.50 -19.77
CA ILE A 136 -23.00 14.08 -20.79
C ILE A 136 -24.08 15.16 -20.89
N LYS A 137 -24.15 15.83 -22.05
CA LYS A 137 -25.09 16.92 -22.30
C LYS A 137 -26.56 16.47 -22.36
N GLU A 138 -26.81 15.19 -22.64
CA GLU A 138 -28.14 14.60 -22.72
C GLU A 138 -28.46 13.86 -21.43
N LYS A 139 -29.32 14.46 -20.61
CA LYS A 139 -29.71 13.97 -19.29
C LYS A 139 -30.31 12.55 -19.36
N GLU A 140 -31.12 12.30 -20.37
CA GLU A 140 -31.80 11.01 -20.58
C GLU A 140 -30.82 9.86 -20.83
N TYR A 141 -29.76 10.13 -21.58
CA TYR A 141 -28.67 9.16 -21.79
C TYR A 141 -27.87 8.90 -20.51
N ALA A 142 -27.61 9.94 -19.73
CA ALA A 142 -26.92 9.81 -18.46
C ALA A 142 -27.69 8.95 -17.44
N ASP A 143 -29.02 9.17 -17.37
CA ASP A 143 -29.90 8.42 -16.46
C ASP A 143 -30.03 6.95 -16.88
N SER A 144 -30.17 6.66 -18.19
CA SER A 144 -30.23 5.27 -18.69
C SER A 144 -28.90 4.52 -18.53
N PHE A 145 -27.78 5.19 -18.81
CA PHE A 145 -26.44 4.60 -18.59
C PHE A 145 -26.18 4.31 -17.12
N PHE A 146 -26.55 5.25 -16.24
CA PHE A 146 -26.39 5.08 -14.81
C PHE A 146 -27.25 3.95 -14.26
N ALA A 147 -28.49 3.80 -14.73
CA ALA A 147 -29.36 2.69 -14.38
C ALA A 147 -28.77 1.34 -14.84
N GLY A 148 -28.27 1.25 -16.06
CA GLY A 148 -27.58 0.07 -16.59
C GLY A 148 -26.33 -0.28 -15.81
N TYR A 149 -25.53 0.72 -15.46
CA TYR A 149 -24.32 0.55 -14.62
C TYR A 149 -24.67 0.06 -13.21
N MET A 150 -25.70 0.61 -12.58
CA MET A 150 -26.17 0.16 -11.26
C MET A 150 -26.66 -1.27 -11.25
N ASN A 151 -27.36 -1.70 -12.32
CA ASN A 151 -27.78 -3.09 -12.50
C ASN A 151 -26.57 -4.02 -12.65
N ALA A 152 -25.56 -3.62 -13.43
CA ALA A 152 -24.32 -4.40 -13.58
C ALA A 152 -23.55 -4.49 -12.26
N VAL A 153 -23.41 -3.39 -11.50
CA VAL A 153 -22.79 -3.38 -10.17
C VAL A 153 -23.54 -4.26 -9.19
N SER A 154 -24.87 -4.20 -9.17
CA SER A 154 -25.69 -5.06 -8.31
C SER A 154 -25.51 -6.55 -8.66
N SER A 155 -25.42 -6.88 -9.95
CA SER A 155 -25.10 -8.23 -10.40
C SER A 155 -23.70 -8.69 -9.97
N MET A 156 -22.70 -7.80 -10.05
CA MET A 156 -21.32 -8.09 -9.59
C MET A 156 -21.23 -8.26 -8.08
N LEU A 157 -21.99 -7.48 -7.30
CA LEU A 157 -22.03 -7.60 -5.84
C LEU A 157 -22.70 -8.91 -5.38
N ASN A 158 -23.58 -9.46 -6.18
CA ASN A 158 -24.20 -10.77 -5.94
C ASN A 158 -23.34 -11.95 -6.45
N ALA A 159 -22.35 -11.69 -7.30
CA ALA A 159 -21.33 -12.66 -7.65
C ALA A 159 -20.36 -12.82 -6.48
N LYS A 160 -19.98 -14.08 -6.15
CA LYS A 160 -18.96 -14.32 -5.15
C LYS A 160 -17.69 -13.56 -5.56
N PRO A 161 -17.06 -12.80 -4.64
CA PRO A 161 -15.81 -12.14 -4.95
C PRO A 161 -14.79 -13.21 -5.36
N ASN A 162 -14.00 -12.94 -6.42
CA ASN A 162 -12.79 -13.68 -6.69
C ASN A 162 -11.83 -13.39 -5.53
N THR A 163 -12.00 -14.12 -4.43
CA THR A 163 -11.07 -14.06 -3.31
C THR A 163 -9.77 -14.71 -3.77
N PHE A 164 -8.72 -13.92 -3.82
CA PHE A 164 -7.37 -14.43 -3.88
C PHE A 164 -7.11 -15.09 -2.53
N GLU A 165 -7.29 -16.41 -2.47
CA GLU A 165 -6.93 -17.18 -1.28
C GLU A 165 -5.39 -17.14 -1.15
N ILE A 166 -4.92 -16.34 -0.22
CA ILE A 166 -3.51 -16.38 0.20
C ILE A 166 -3.36 -17.70 0.96
N ASN A 167 -2.91 -18.74 0.27
CA ASN A 167 -2.50 -19.98 0.92
C ASN A 167 -1.31 -19.65 1.83
N ASN A 168 -1.55 -19.62 3.12
CA ASN A 168 -0.54 -19.51 4.17
C ASN A 168 0.07 -20.90 4.37
N GLU A 169 0.98 -21.29 3.47
CA GLU A 169 1.94 -22.37 3.73
C GLU A 169 3.24 -21.82 4.31
#